data_f1059019a2f41f6da5846e0ba452f81e
#
_entry.id   f1059019a2f41f6da5846e0ba452f81e
#
_cell.length_a   1.000
_cell.length_b   1.000
_cell.length_c   1.000
_cell.angle_alpha   90.00
_cell.angle_beta   90.00
_cell.angle_gamma   90.00
#
_symmetry.space_group_name_H-M   'P 1'
#
loop_
_entity.id
_entity.type
_entity.pdbx_description
1 polymer ?
#
loop_
_entity_poly.entity_id
_entity_poly.type
_entity_poly.pdbx_seq_one_letter_code
_entity_poly.pdbx_strand_id
1 'polypeptide(L)'
;TKFITTSPIARMPDSDFIEFHEDTAADNAKAIIKMAVENFKNRKPELVNIPNLKTKARVGYSVEAIKKELDGVCNTHVDAFGTLKPLADVVKAGVLRGAVAMVGCNNPKVRPDTAHIELMKKLLKNDIIVIVSGCSAQAAAKAGLMDLDAAEYCGEGLRRVCELVGIPPILHMGSCVDISRMMILASDLAKDW
;
A
#
# COMPACT_ATOMS: atom_id res chain seq x y z
N THR A 1 -22.35 -16.81 -8.30
CA THR A 1 -21.32 -15.82 -8.62
C THR A 1 -21.31 -15.62 -10.12
N LYS A 2 -21.22 -14.35 -10.53
CA LYS A 2 -21.11 -13.97 -11.93
C LYS A 2 -19.68 -13.48 -12.17
N PHE A 3 -19.07 -13.95 -13.25
CA PHE A 3 -17.73 -13.53 -13.63
C PHE A 3 -17.81 -12.53 -14.76
N ILE A 4 -17.01 -11.47 -14.66
CA ILE A 4 -16.82 -10.45 -15.69
C ILE A 4 -15.34 -10.43 -16.04
N THR A 5 -15.05 -10.56 -17.32
CA THR A 5 -13.67 -10.49 -17.82
C THR A 5 -13.49 -9.29 -18.71
N THR A 6 -12.32 -8.66 -18.66
CA THR A 6 -12.00 -7.43 -19.40
C THR A 6 -10.89 -7.62 -20.42
N SER A 7 -10.23 -8.78 -20.40
CA SER A 7 -9.21 -9.15 -21.38
C SER A 7 -9.72 -10.28 -22.30
N PRO A 8 -9.49 -10.20 -23.62
CA PRO A 8 -9.86 -11.26 -24.57
C PRO A 8 -9.28 -12.62 -24.20
N ILE A 9 -8.05 -12.64 -23.65
CA ILE A 9 -7.35 -13.89 -23.23
C ILE A 9 -8.03 -14.53 -22.02
N ALA A 10 -8.66 -13.73 -21.15
CA ALA A 10 -9.35 -14.22 -19.96
C ALA A 10 -10.82 -14.57 -20.20
N ARG A 11 -11.31 -14.46 -21.44
CA ARG A 11 -12.71 -14.75 -21.77
C ARG A 11 -12.99 -16.24 -21.57
N MET A 12 -14.02 -16.53 -20.76
CA MET A 12 -14.44 -17.89 -20.45
C MET A 12 -15.89 -18.11 -20.87
N PRO A 13 -16.29 -19.36 -21.17
CA PRO A 13 -17.71 -19.72 -21.28
C PRO A 13 -18.44 -19.28 -20.00
N ASP A 14 -19.68 -18.86 -20.11
CA ASP A 14 -20.54 -18.43 -18.99
C ASP A 14 -20.04 -17.19 -18.22
N SER A 15 -19.09 -16.44 -18.77
CA SER A 15 -18.69 -15.13 -18.25
C SER A 15 -19.20 -13.99 -19.13
N ASP A 16 -19.51 -12.85 -18.51
CA ASP A 16 -19.70 -11.62 -19.27
C ASP A 16 -18.34 -11.07 -19.69
N PHE A 17 -18.29 -10.46 -20.85
CA PHE A 17 -17.08 -9.84 -21.38
C PHE A 17 -17.33 -8.36 -21.67
N ILE A 18 -16.51 -7.51 -21.08
CA ILE A 18 -16.47 -6.06 -21.34
C ILE A 18 -15.06 -5.74 -21.78
N GLU A 19 -14.85 -5.45 -23.05
CA GLU A 19 -13.53 -5.13 -23.57
C GLU A 19 -13.01 -3.85 -22.93
N PHE A 20 -11.79 -3.92 -22.41
CA PHE A 20 -11.15 -2.79 -21.77
C PHE A 20 -10.37 -1.96 -22.80
N HIS A 21 -10.67 -0.67 -22.82
CA HIS A 21 -9.89 0.35 -23.49
C HIS A 21 -9.67 1.51 -22.53
N GLU A 22 -8.52 2.16 -22.59
CA GLU A 22 -8.16 3.25 -21.66
C GLU A 22 -9.13 4.43 -21.74
N ASP A 23 -9.56 4.79 -22.94
CA ASP A 23 -10.52 5.86 -23.20
C ASP A 23 -11.92 5.58 -22.69
N THR A 24 -12.31 4.31 -22.56
CA THR A 24 -13.63 3.88 -22.05
C THR A 24 -13.58 3.33 -20.62
N ALA A 25 -12.44 3.40 -19.93
CA ALA A 25 -12.24 2.81 -18.62
C ALA A 25 -13.30 3.23 -17.58
N ALA A 26 -13.66 4.51 -17.55
CA ALA A 26 -14.67 5.03 -16.63
C ALA A 26 -16.07 4.45 -16.90
N ASP A 27 -16.45 4.32 -18.17
CA ASP A 27 -17.76 3.77 -18.55
C ASP A 27 -17.81 2.26 -18.35
N ASN A 28 -16.72 1.56 -18.60
CA ASN A 28 -16.56 0.14 -18.28
C ASN A 28 -16.69 -0.11 -16.77
N ALA A 29 -16.07 0.71 -15.94
CA ALA A 29 -16.20 0.63 -14.48
C ALA A 29 -17.67 0.84 -14.03
N LYS A 30 -18.36 1.84 -14.56
CA LYS A 30 -19.80 2.07 -14.29
C LYS A 30 -20.64 0.87 -14.70
N ALA A 31 -20.38 0.28 -15.89
CA ALA A 31 -21.10 -0.89 -16.37
C ALA A 31 -20.91 -2.09 -15.45
N ILE A 32 -19.67 -2.37 -14.99
CA ILE A 32 -19.36 -3.44 -14.04
C ILE A 32 -20.10 -3.23 -12.71
N ILE A 33 -20.07 -2.02 -12.16
CA ILE A 33 -20.78 -1.69 -10.92
C ILE A 33 -22.29 -1.89 -11.08
N LYS A 34 -22.87 -1.42 -12.19
CA LYS A 34 -24.30 -1.61 -12.49
C LYS A 34 -24.67 -3.09 -12.54
N MET A 35 -23.88 -3.90 -13.24
CA MET A 35 -24.08 -5.36 -13.30
C MET A 35 -23.98 -6.01 -11.93
N ALA A 36 -23.06 -5.56 -11.07
CA ALA A 36 -22.94 -6.06 -9.71
C ALA A 36 -24.18 -5.74 -8.86
N VAL A 37 -24.70 -4.49 -8.95
CA VAL A 37 -25.90 -4.07 -8.24
C VAL A 37 -27.12 -4.86 -8.73
N GLU A 38 -27.29 -5.01 -10.05
CA GLU A 38 -28.40 -5.77 -10.63
C GLU A 38 -28.35 -7.26 -10.24
N ASN A 39 -27.15 -7.83 -10.12
CA ASN A 39 -26.97 -9.23 -9.72
C ASN A 39 -27.17 -9.46 -8.21
N PHE A 40 -27.21 -8.42 -7.39
CA PHE A 40 -27.39 -8.53 -5.94
C PHE A 40 -28.67 -9.29 -5.55
N LYS A 41 -29.75 -9.12 -6.34
CA LYS A 41 -31.01 -9.85 -6.16
C LYS A 41 -30.88 -11.38 -6.26
N ASN A 42 -29.81 -11.86 -6.93
CA ASN A 42 -29.55 -13.29 -7.12
C ASN A 42 -28.66 -13.85 -5.99
N ARG A 43 -28.36 -13.04 -4.97
CA ARG A 43 -27.59 -13.46 -3.81
C ARG A 43 -28.33 -14.58 -3.05
N LYS A 44 -27.60 -15.59 -2.67
CA LYS A 44 -28.10 -16.68 -1.83
C LYS A 44 -27.70 -16.41 -0.38
N PRO A 45 -28.61 -15.88 0.47
CA PRO A 45 -28.28 -15.50 1.84
C PRO A 45 -27.73 -16.66 2.66
N GLU A 46 -28.20 -17.86 2.41
CA GLU A 46 -27.78 -19.10 3.08
C GLU A 46 -26.31 -19.47 2.85
N LEU A 47 -25.70 -18.95 1.78
CA LEU A 47 -24.28 -19.15 1.48
C LEU A 47 -23.39 -18.01 1.95
N VAL A 48 -23.98 -17.00 2.59
CA VAL A 48 -23.24 -15.82 3.06
C VAL A 48 -22.81 -16.06 4.50
N ASN A 49 -21.52 -16.19 4.71
CA ASN A 49 -20.93 -16.27 6.04
C ASN A 49 -20.00 -15.06 6.24
N ILE A 50 -20.54 -14.02 6.87
CA ILE A 50 -19.76 -12.83 7.24
C ILE A 50 -19.60 -12.85 8.76
N PRO A 51 -18.41 -13.08 9.30
CA PRO A 51 -18.18 -13.09 10.73
C PRO A 51 -18.49 -11.71 11.33
N ASN A 52 -19.14 -11.69 12.50
CA ASN A 52 -19.41 -10.44 13.21
C ASN A 52 -18.16 -9.95 13.96
N LEU A 53 -17.04 -9.91 13.27
CA LEU A 53 -15.77 -9.39 13.76
C LEU A 53 -15.55 -8.01 13.17
N LYS A 54 -15.28 -7.03 14.03
CA LYS A 54 -14.91 -5.67 13.63
C LYS A 54 -13.51 -5.39 14.13
N THR A 55 -12.64 -4.94 13.27
CA THR A 55 -11.29 -4.50 13.61
C THR A 55 -11.00 -3.16 12.97
N LYS A 56 -10.06 -2.43 13.53
CA LYS A 56 -9.53 -1.23 12.88
C LYS A 56 -8.69 -1.68 11.69
N ALA A 57 -8.87 -1.02 10.56
CA ALA A 57 -8.06 -1.24 9.38
C ALA A 57 -7.41 0.08 8.95
N ARG A 58 -6.17 0.00 8.49
CA ARG A 58 -5.48 1.11 7.83
C ARG A 58 -5.56 0.90 6.33
N VAL A 59 -5.93 1.96 5.62
CA VAL A 59 -6.14 1.87 4.16
C VAL A 59 -4.82 1.94 3.38
N GLY A 60 -3.78 2.53 3.97
CA GLY A 60 -2.50 2.75 3.32
C GLY A 60 -2.26 4.24 3.02
N TYR A 61 -1.20 4.52 2.30
CA TYR A 61 -0.75 5.88 2.02
C TYR A 61 -0.54 6.08 0.51
N SER A 62 -1.17 7.11 -0.05
CA SER A 62 -0.79 7.59 -1.38
C SER A 62 0.48 8.45 -1.28
N VAL A 63 1.12 8.74 -2.42
CA VAL A 63 2.27 9.67 -2.48
C VAL A 63 1.87 11.03 -1.91
N GLU A 64 0.69 11.52 -2.28
CA GLU A 64 0.14 12.79 -1.84
C GLU A 64 -0.16 12.81 -0.34
N ALA A 65 -0.65 11.69 0.22
CA ALA A 65 -0.88 11.56 1.65
C ALA A 65 0.43 11.61 2.45
N ILE A 66 1.47 10.89 1.99
CA ILE A 66 2.80 10.92 2.63
C ILE A 66 3.37 12.35 2.62
N LYS A 67 3.31 13.03 1.47
CA LYS A 67 3.77 14.41 1.34
C LYS A 67 3.04 15.35 2.29
N LYS A 68 1.71 15.22 2.38
CA LYS A 68 0.87 16.04 3.24
C LYS A 68 1.15 15.81 4.73
N GLU A 69 1.34 14.57 5.15
CA GLU A 69 1.71 14.26 6.54
C GLU A 69 3.07 14.88 6.91
N LEU A 70 4.07 14.76 6.03
CA LEU A 70 5.39 15.33 6.25
C LEU A 70 5.34 16.86 6.27
N ASP A 71 4.58 17.50 5.38
CA ASP A 71 4.41 18.95 5.33
C ASP A 71 3.71 19.48 6.58
N GLY A 72 2.70 18.78 7.07
CA GLY A 72 1.97 19.13 8.29
C GLY A 72 2.85 19.17 9.54
N VAL A 73 3.83 18.28 9.65
CA VAL A 73 4.77 18.24 10.79
C VAL A 73 5.81 19.38 10.70
N CYS A 74 6.27 19.69 9.51
CA CYS A 74 7.36 20.67 9.31
C CYS A 74 6.87 22.09 9.08
N ASN A 75 5.56 22.32 8.94
CA ASN A 75 4.96 23.64 8.70
C ASN A 75 5.56 24.37 7.48
N THR A 76 6.00 23.60 6.49
CA THR A 76 6.76 24.15 5.35
C THR A 76 5.88 24.79 4.29
N HIS A 77 4.59 24.43 4.20
CA HIS A 77 3.56 24.96 3.29
C HIS A 77 4.07 25.32 1.87
N VAL A 78 5.03 24.53 1.37
CA VAL A 78 5.78 24.88 0.15
C VAL A 78 4.93 24.70 -1.10
N ASP A 79 4.01 23.71 -1.11
CA ASP A 79 3.16 23.42 -2.26
C ASP A 79 1.80 22.84 -1.83
N ALA A 80 0.78 23.05 -2.68
CA ALA A 80 -0.54 22.47 -2.49
C ALA A 80 -0.55 20.90 -2.40
N PHE A 81 0.55 20.27 -2.82
CA PHE A 81 0.72 18.82 -2.86
C PHE A 81 1.70 18.27 -1.79
N GLY A 82 2.25 19.14 -0.92
CA GLY A 82 3.26 18.77 0.08
C GLY A 82 4.63 18.44 -0.51
N THR A 83 5.60 18.11 0.34
CA THR A 83 7.00 17.85 -0.03
C THR A 83 7.56 16.62 0.66
N LEU A 84 8.57 15.98 0.07
CA LEU A 84 9.36 14.90 0.70
C LEU A 84 10.67 15.43 1.30
N LYS A 85 10.91 16.75 1.23
CA LYS A 85 12.11 17.36 1.75
C LYS A 85 12.41 17.01 3.21
N PRO A 86 11.44 16.96 4.14
CA PRO A 86 11.72 16.53 5.52
C PRO A 86 12.29 15.12 5.60
N LEU A 87 11.83 14.19 4.75
CA LEU A 87 12.38 12.85 4.68
C LEU A 87 13.81 12.85 4.12
N ALA A 88 14.06 13.63 3.07
CA ALA A 88 15.41 13.81 2.54
C ALA A 88 16.36 14.41 3.60
N ASP A 89 15.92 15.41 4.32
CA ASP A 89 16.72 16.08 5.35
C ASP A 89 17.10 15.15 6.52
N VAL A 90 16.19 14.31 7.01
CA VAL A 90 16.51 13.34 8.08
C VAL A 90 17.44 12.22 7.60
N VAL A 91 17.41 11.87 6.31
CA VAL A 91 18.37 10.93 5.71
C VAL A 91 19.75 11.62 5.58
N LYS A 92 19.81 12.84 5.08
CA LYS A 92 21.06 13.63 5.00
C LYS A 92 21.70 13.86 6.37
N ALA A 93 20.88 14.07 7.39
CA ALA A 93 21.34 14.21 8.77
C ALA A 93 21.80 12.89 9.42
N GLY A 94 21.62 11.76 8.73
CA GLY A 94 21.99 10.43 9.25
C GLY A 94 21.05 9.88 10.33
N VAL A 95 19.89 10.51 10.54
CA VAL A 95 18.84 10.05 11.46
C VAL A 95 18.18 8.78 10.89
N LEU A 96 17.86 8.81 9.59
CA LEU A 96 17.49 7.63 8.84
C LEU A 96 18.64 7.21 7.93
N ARG A 97 18.81 5.91 7.75
CA ARG A 97 19.79 5.39 6.79
C ARG A 97 19.27 5.34 5.36
N GLY A 98 17.96 5.48 5.18
CA GLY A 98 17.33 5.51 3.87
C GLY A 98 15.92 4.94 3.87
N ALA A 99 15.39 4.74 2.68
CA ALA A 99 14.10 4.14 2.42
C ALA A 99 14.26 2.94 1.47
N VAL A 100 13.50 1.87 1.69
CA VAL A 100 13.50 0.67 0.84
C VAL A 100 12.10 0.38 0.35
N ALA A 101 11.93 0.31 -0.97
CA ALA A 101 10.71 -0.21 -1.59
C ALA A 101 10.80 -1.75 -1.62
N MET A 102 9.89 -2.41 -0.93
CA MET A 102 9.85 -3.86 -0.85
C MET A 102 8.58 -4.39 -1.50
N VAL A 103 8.76 -5.04 -2.63
CA VAL A 103 7.69 -5.62 -3.45
C VAL A 103 8.00 -7.09 -3.73
N GLY A 104 6.98 -7.85 -4.08
CA GLY A 104 7.17 -9.22 -4.49
C GLY A 104 6.18 -10.18 -3.85
N CYS A 105 6.10 -11.35 -4.45
CA CYS A 105 5.20 -12.42 -4.07
C CYS A 105 5.89 -13.40 -3.11
N ASN A 106 5.07 -14.21 -2.44
CA ASN A 106 5.56 -15.37 -1.72
C ASN A 106 6.03 -16.47 -2.70
N ASN A 107 7.08 -17.18 -2.32
CA ASN A 107 7.51 -18.37 -3.04
C ASN A 107 6.77 -19.61 -2.47
N PRO A 108 6.05 -20.38 -3.30
CA PRO A 108 5.32 -21.56 -2.82
C PRO A 108 6.20 -22.68 -2.26
N LYS A 109 7.52 -22.64 -2.51
CA LYS A 109 8.48 -23.62 -2.02
C LYS A 109 9.03 -23.34 -0.60
N VAL A 110 8.68 -22.19 -0.04
CA VAL A 110 9.11 -21.77 1.30
C VAL A 110 7.91 -21.36 2.14
N ARG A 111 8.11 -21.31 3.46
CA ARG A 111 7.05 -20.86 4.37
C ARG A 111 6.63 -19.43 3.99
N PRO A 112 5.34 -19.20 3.72
CA PRO A 112 4.85 -17.88 3.35
C PRO A 112 5.20 -16.80 4.37
N ASP A 113 5.43 -15.59 3.88
CA ASP A 113 5.66 -14.35 4.63
C ASP A 113 6.95 -14.29 5.46
N THR A 114 7.55 -15.41 5.86
CA THR A 114 8.68 -15.45 6.79
C THR A 114 9.85 -14.58 6.33
N ALA A 115 10.30 -14.75 5.09
CA ALA A 115 11.42 -13.98 4.54
C ALA A 115 11.13 -12.48 4.48
N HIS A 116 9.89 -12.12 4.11
CA HIS A 116 9.45 -10.73 4.07
C HIS A 116 9.49 -10.09 5.46
N ILE A 117 8.89 -10.75 6.45
CA ILE A 117 8.80 -10.24 7.83
C ILE A 117 10.19 -10.09 8.46
N GLU A 118 11.05 -11.10 8.31
CA GLU A 118 12.42 -11.06 8.86
C GLU A 118 13.26 -9.94 8.23
N LEU A 119 13.16 -9.77 6.91
CA LEU A 119 13.89 -8.70 6.23
C LEU A 119 13.38 -7.34 6.68
N MET A 120 12.04 -7.14 6.73
CA MET A 120 11.45 -5.89 7.21
C MET A 120 11.95 -5.55 8.62
N LYS A 121 11.89 -6.48 9.57
CA LYS A 121 12.37 -6.24 10.94
C LYS A 121 13.84 -5.85 10.99
N LYS A 122 14.69 -6.47 10.14
CA LYS A 122 16.10 -6.10 10.04
C LYS A 122 16.29 -4.69 9.48
N LEU A 123 15.50 -4.30 8.47
CA LEU A 123 15.55 -2.96 7.91
C LEU A 123 15.12 -1.91 8.94
N LEU A 124 13.98 -2.13 9.61
CA LEU A 124 13.48 -1.24 10.65
C LEU A 124 14.48 -1.02 11.78
N LYS A 125 15.10 -2.10 12.27
CA LYS A 125 16.14 -2.05 13.32
C LYS A 125 17.36 -1.22 12.90
N ASN A 126 17.60 -1.07 11.61
CA ASN A 126 18.71 -0.30 11.06
C ASN A 126 18.29 1.10 10.58
N ASP A 127 17.22 1.66 11.11
CA ASP A 127 16.70 3.00 10.77
C ASP A 127 16.38 3.19 9.28
N ILE A 128 15.86 2.16 8.64
CA ILE A 128 15.41 2.17 7.25
C ILE A 128 13.89 2.08 7.21
N ILE A 129 13.24 3.13 6.70
CA ILE A 129 11.79 3.11 6.47
C ILE A 129 11.46 2.19 5.29
N VAL A 130 10.39 1.40 5.41
CA VAL A 130 10.02 0.43 4.37
C VAL A 130 8.70 0.81 3.73
N ILE A 131 8.66 0.76 2.40
CA ILE A 131 7.47 1.02 1.61
C ILE A 131 7.08 -0.27 0.91
N VAL A 132 5.86 -0.73 1.09
CA VAL A 132 5.43 -2.05 0.64
C VAL A 132 4.22 -2.01 -0.29
N SER A 133 4.12 -3.02 -1.16
CA SER A 133 2.91 -3.30 -1.94
C SER A 133 2.69 -4.81 -2.12
N GLY A 134 1.48 -5.18 -2.53
CA GLY A 134 1.14 -6.57 -2.87
C GLY A 134 1.34 -7.55 -1.72
N CYS A 135 1.97 -8.69 -1.99
CA CYS A 135 2.15 -9.75 -0.99
C CYS A 135 3.08 -9.34 0.16
N SER A 136 4.07 -8.47 -0.09
CA SER A 136 4.91 -7.91 0.97
C SER A 136 4.10 -7.06 1.95
N ALA A 137 3.14 -6.27 1.44
CA ALA A 137 2.22 -5.50 2.28
C ALA A 137 1.32 -6.42 3.12
N GLN A 138 0.80 -7.49 2.51
CA GLN A 138 0.00 -8.48 3.23
C GLN A 138 0.80 -9.15 4.36
N ALA A 139 2.06 -9.50 4.11
CA ALA A 139 2.94 -10.07 5.12
C ALA A 139 3.16 -9.10 6.29
N ALA A 140 3.43 -7.82 5.99
CA ALA A 140 3.60 -6.77 6.98
C ALA A 140 2.33 -6.55 7.82
N ALA A 141 1.16 -6.50 7.17
CA ALA A 141 -0.14 -6.33 7.84
C ALA A 141 -0.43 -7.47 8.81
N LYS A 142 -0.27 -8.73 8.38
CA LYS A 142 -0.48 -9.91 9.23
C LYS A 142 0.47 -9.96 10.42
N ALA A 143 1.65 -9.39 10.30
CA ALA A 143 2.64 -9.32 11.38
C ALA A 143 2.50 -8.08 12.28
N GLY A 144 1.49 -7.22 12.06
CA GLY A 144 1.29 -5.98 12.82
C GLY A 144 2.35 -4.90 12.54
N LEU A 145 3.18 -5.06 11.50
CA LEU A 145 4.29 -4.14 11.21
C LEU A 145 3.85 -2.82 10.56
N MET A 146 2.57 -2.71 10.22
CA MET A 146 1.97 -1.49 9.64
C MET A 146 1.18 -0.68 10.67
N ASP A 147 1.26 -1.05 11.94
CA ASP A 147 0.67 -0.31 13.05
C ASP A 147 1.70 0.67 13.65
N LEU A 148 1.20 1.69 14.36
CA LEU A 148 2.08 2.66 15.05
C LEU A 148 2.96 1.97 16.11
N ASP A 149 2.41 0.96 16.77
CA ASP A 149 3.12 0.19 17.80
C ASP A 149 4.33 -0.57 17.23
N ALA A 150 4.38 -0.79 15.92
CA ALA A 150 5.54 -1.40 15.25
C ALA A 150 6.81 -0.53 15.33
N ALA A 151 6.71 0.71 15.80
CA ALA A 151 7.87 1.53 16.14
C ALA A 151 8.81 0.87 17.18
N GLU A 152 8.32 -0.09 17.97
CA GLU A 152 9.14 -0.90 18.88
C GLU A 152 10.24 -1.71 18.18
N TYR A 153 10.03 -2.11 16.92
CA TYR A 153 11.01 -2.85 16.10
C TYR A 153 12.07 -1.95 15.46
N CYS A 154 11.90 -0.64 15.54
CA CYS A 154 12.75 0.34 14.87
C CYS A 154 14.04 0.60 15.66
N GLY A 155 15.06 1.04 14.94
CA GLY A 155 16.17 1.77 15.54
C GLY A 155 15.71 3.10 16.13
N GLU A 156 16.60 3.79 16.82
CA GLU A 156 16.25 5.03 17.53
C GLU A 156 15.83 6.16 16.59
N GLY A 157 16.52 6.28 15.44
CA GLY A 157 16.24 7.31 14.45
C GLY A 157 14.86 7.15 13.82
N LEU A 158 14.55 5.97 13.30
CA LEU A 158 13.27 5.70 12.66
C LEU A 158 12.11 5.77 13.66
N ARG A 159 12.31 5.31 14.89
CA ARG A 159 11.30 5.41 15.95
C ARG A 159 10.92 6.85 16.20
N ARG A 160 11.89 7.74 16.38
CA ARG A 160 11.64 9.17 16.59
C ARG A 160 10.89 9.81 15.42
N VAL A 161 11.24 9.47 14.19
CA VAL A 161 10.54 9.97 13.00
C VAL A 161 9.08 9.49 12.99
N CYS A 162 8.85 8.20 13.25
CA CYS A 162 7.49 7.65 13.30
C CYS A 162 6.63 8.30 14.38
N GLU A 163 7.17 8.50 15.58
CA GLU A 163 6.47 9.15 16.69
C GLU A 163 6.17 10.62 16.40
N LEU A 164 7.12 11.35 15.81
CA LEU A 164 6.97 12.78 15.49
C LEU A 164 5.93 13.00 14.38
N VAL A 165 5.97 12.19 13.34
CA VAL A 165 5.08 12.33 12.17
C VAL A 165 3.73 11.64 12.40
N GLY A 166 3.67 10.65 13.32
CA GLY A 166 2.46 9.86 13.56
C GLY A 166 2.20 8.82 12.47
N ILE A 167 3.26 8.32 11.82
CA ILE A 167 3.19 7.30 10.78
C ILE A 167 3.79 5.97 11.26
N PRO A 168 3.31 4.82 10.74
CA PRO A 168 3.96 3.54 11.01
C PRO A 168 5.30 3.45 10.25
N PRO A 169 6.22 2.57 10.70
CA PRO A 169 7.53 2.40 10.08
C PRO A 169 7.48 1.70 8.73
N ILE A 170 6.35 1.08 8.40
CA ILE A 170 6.10 0.46 7.11
C ILE A 170 4.87 1.12 6.48
N LEU A 171 5.05 1.67 5.29
CA LEU A 171 4.01 2.38 4.55
C LEU A 171 3.48 1.49 3.41
N HIS A 172 2.16 1.28 3.37
CA HIS A 172 1.49 0.53 2.31
C HIS A 172 1.07 1.46 1.18
N MET A 173 1.55 1.21 -0.03
CA MET A 173 1.24 2.03 -1.21
C MET A 173 0.21 1.42 -2.16
N GLY A 174 -0.31 0.26 -1.87
CA GLY A 174 -1.33 -0.38 -2.69
C GLY A 174 -1.00 -1.82 -3.07
N SER A 175 -1.63 -2.32 -4.11
CA SER A 175 -1.44 -3.67 -4.62
C SER A 175 -0.20 -3.77 -5.51
N CYS A 176 0.08 -4.96 -6.04
CA CYS A 176 1.21 -5.16 -6.96
C CYS A 176 1.05 -4.40 -8.29
N VAL A 177 -0.16 -4.01 -8.68
CA VAL A 177 -0.40 -3.16 -9.87
C VAL A 177 -0.10 -1.68 -9.60
N ASP A 178 0.09 -1.29 -8.34
CA ASP A 178 0.37 0.09 -7.94
C ASP A 178 1.87 0.38 -7.75
N ILE A 179 2.75 -0.51 -8.20
CA ILE A 179 4.22 -0.34 -8.07
C ILE A 179 4.71 0.95 -8.74
N SER A 180 4.07 1.40 -9.80
CA SER A 180 4.35 2.69 -10.44
C SER A 180 4.27 3.88 -9.47
N ARG A 181 3.39 3.81 -8.47
CA ARG A 181 3.29 4.84 -7.41
C ARG A 181 4.55 4.90 -6.54
N MET A 182 5.20 3.79 -6.29
CA MET A 182 6.49 3.77 -5.60
C MET A 182 7.59 4.44 -6.42
N MET A 183 7.57 4.27 -7.74
CA MET A 183 8.51 4.95 -8.64
C MET A 183 8.29 6.46 -8.64
N ILE A 184 7.03 6.91 -8.59
CA ILE A 184 6.69 8.33 -8.44
C ILE A 184 7.24 8.87 -7.12
N LEU A 185 7.01 8.16 -6.01
CA LEU A 185 7.54 8.55 -4.70
C LEU A 185 9.07 8.66 -4.70
N ALA A 186 9.75 7.68 -5.28
CA ALA A 186 11.21 7.67 -5.39
C ALA A 186 11.72 8.82 -6.26
N SER A 187 11.05 9.11 -7.39
CA SER A 187 11.37 10.21 -8.27
C SER A 187 11.21 11.57 -7.59
N ASP A 188 10.13 11.74 -6.83
CA ASP A 188 9.88 12.97 -6.08
C ASP A 188 10.88 13.15 -4.94
N LEU A 189 11.22 12.07 -4.23
CA LEU A 189 12.27 12.12 -3.20
C LEU A 189 13.63 12.52 -3.81
N ALA A 190 13.94 12.02 -5.02
CA ALA A 190 15.17 12.38 -5.71
C ALA A 190 15.21 13.86 -6.17
N LYS A 191 14.06 14.47 -6.42
CA LYS A 191 13.98 15.92 -6.74
C LYS A 191 14.20 16.79 -5.49
N ASP A 192 13.74 16.31 -4.33
CA ASP A 192 13.88 16.99 -3.05
C ASP A 192 15.25 16.72 -2.38
N TRP A 193 16.06 15.81 -2.97
CA TRP A 193 17.41 15.48 -2.52
C TRP A 193 18.41 16.58 -2.93
#